data_96d65086b28e022e0d2d781b8dab1096
#
_entry.id   96d65086b28e022e0d2d781b8dab1096
#
_cell.length_a   1.000
_cell.length_b   1.000
_cell.length_c   1.000
_cell.angle_alpha   90.00
_cell.angle_beta   90.00
_cell.angle_gamma   90.00
#
_symmetry.space_group_name_H-M   'P 1'
#
loop_
_entity.id
_entity.type
_entity.pdbx_description
1 polymer ?
#
loop_
_entity_poly.entity_id
_entity_poly.type
_entity_poly.pdbx_seq_one_letter_code
_entity_poly.pdbx_strand_id
1 'polypeptide(L)'
;DEGERFYAELTDYDETQCDDWITKNVLDHLLLSGNTELEKELEEDELTTRVIGNRDDVRTELLNWLDGFGDDIQFVSDVCHYDMVLLCELIADGAMLLPEYINPFCHDLCQDISMILDISEKAAFDISREQLLTDRGIDLPKGQKHNALYDAEVIKAIYEDFFSVGGGKTGR
;
A
#
# COMPACT_ATOMS: atom_id res chain seq x y z
N ASP A 1 6.17 -10.14 9.37
CA ASP A 1 5.35 -11.32 9.69
C ASP A 1 4.17 -11.40 8.76
N GLU A 2 3.83 -12.63 8.36
CA GLU A 2 2.78 -12.86 7.37
C GLU A 2 1.42 -12.44 7.94
N GLY A 3 0.86 -11.35 7.42
CA GLY A 3 -0.51 -10.96 7.67
C GLY A 3 -0.73 -9.71 8.52
N GLU A 4 0.26 -9.16 9.19
CA GLU A 4 0.06 -7.91 9.93
C GLU A 4 -0.17 -6.73 8.98
N ARG A 5 -1.14 -5.88 9.32
CA ARG A 5 -1.58 -4.73 8.53
C ARG A 5 -1.60 -3.47 9.37
N PHE A 6 -1.39 -2.35 8.72
CA PHE A 6 -1.58 -1.04 9.32
C PHE A 6 -2.52 -0.22 8.43
N TYR A 7 -3.64 0.20 8.98
CA TYR A 7 -4.61 1.08 8.33
C TYR A 7 -4.75 2.38 9.10
N ALA A 8 -4.61 3.50 8.42
CA ALA A 8 -4.79 4.79 9.06
C ALA A 8 -5.55 5.79 8.19
N GLU A 9 -6.29 6.67 8.86
CA GLU A 9 -6.94 7.83 8.25
C GLU A 9 -6.54 9.10 8.98
N LEU A 10 -6.08 10.11 8.22
CA LEU A 10 -5.71 11.41 8.75
C LEU A 10 -6.95 12.28 8.94
N THR A 11 -7.05 12.94 10.09
CA THR A 11 -8.16 13.87 10.40
C THR A 11 -7.80 15.33 10.10
N ASP A 12 -6.54 15.61 9.80
CA ASP A 12 -5.97 16.95 9.60
C ASP A 12 -5.41 17.16 8.18
N TYR A 13 -5.90 16.40 7.21
CA TYR A 13 -5.54 16.61 5.81
C TYR A 13 -6.12 17.93 5.27
N ASP A 14 -5.47 18.48 4.25
CA ASP A 14 -5.92 19.73 3.61
C ASP A 14 -7.07 19.46 2.63
N GLU A 15 -8.30 19.67 3.07
CA GLU A 15 -9.51 19.49 2.26
C GLU A 15 -9.49 20.31 0.97
N THR A 16 -8.74 21.43 0.91
CA THR A 16 -8.65 22.27 -0.29
C THR A 16 -7.90 21.62 -1.44
N GLN A 17 -7.14 20.56 -1.16
CA GLN A 17 -6.44 19.75 -2.16
C GLN A 17 -7.29 18.61 -2.71
N CYS A 18 -8.48 18.37 -2.13
CA CYS A 18 -9.37 17.31 -2.55
C CYS A 18 -10.34 17.83 -3.61
N ASP A 19 -10.20 17.33 -4.82
CA ASP A 19 -11.16 17.59 -5.90
C ASP A 19 -12.39 16.65 -5.81
N ASP A 20 -13.34 16.84 -6.72
CA ASP A 20 -14.55 15.99 -6.77
C ASP A 20 -14.23 14.52 -7.01
N TRP A 21 -13.13 14.23 -7.72
CA TRP A 21 -12.71 12.85 -7.98
C TRP A 21 -12.19 12.19 -6.70
N ILE A 22 -11.31 12.86 -5.96
CA ILE A 22 -10.77 12.38 -4.67
C ILE A 22 -11.90 12.20 -3.67
N THR A 23 -12.79 13.17 -3.56
CA THR A 23 -13.94 13.08 -2.66
C THR A 23 -14.76 11.83 -2.94
N LYS A 24 -15.15 11.62 -4.19
CA LYS A 24 -16.05 10.52 -4.58
C LYS A 24 -15.38 9.13 -4.54
N ASN A 25 -14.10 9.04 -4.91
CA ASN A 25 -13.43 7.75 -5.09
C ASN A 25 -12.57 7.33 -3.90
N VAL A 26 -12.25 8.28 -3.00
CA VAL A 26 -11.43 8.02 -1.81
C VAL A 26 -12.21 8.38 -0.55
N LEU A 27 -12.51 9.67 -0.33
CA LEU A 27 -13.05 10.15 0.94
C LEU A 27 -14.40 9.53 1.31
N ASP A 28 -15.32 9.35 0.34
CA ASP A 28 -16.64 8.73 0.57
C ASP A 28 -16.55 7.27 1.01
N HIS A 29 -15.37 6.64 0.89
CA HIS A 29 -15.13 5.23 1.24
C HIS A 29 -14.33 5.01 2.52
N LEU A 30 -13.96 6.09 3.20
CA LEU A 30 -13.23 6.04 4.47
C LEU A 30 -14.17 5.73 5.66
N LEU A 31 -13.58 5.26 6.77
CA LEU A 31 -14.28 5.13 8.06
C LEU A 31 -14.78 6.48 8.56
N LEU A 32 -13.99 7.55 8.38
CA LEU A 32 -14.39 8.92 8.72
C LEU A 32 -15.68 9.36 8.03
N SER A 33 -15.99 8.79 6.85
CA SER A 33 -17.24 9.03 6.14
C SER A 33 -18.37 8.07 6.50
N GLY A 34 -18.14 7.18 7.50
CA GLY A 34 -19.14 6.24 7.99
C GLY A 34 -19.28 4.98 7.13
N ASN A 35 -18.21 4.50 6.52
CA ASN A 35 -18.20 3.25 5.75
C ASN A 35 -18.30 2.04 6.68
N THR A 36 -19.52 1.55 6.90
CA THR A 36 -19.80 0.44 7.81
C THR A 36 -19.36 -0.93 7.29
N GLU A 37 -19.12 -1.07 5.99
CA GLU A 37 -18.62 -2.32 5.40
C GLU A 37 -17.12 -2.45 5.72
N LEU A 38 -16.36 -1.39 5.50
CA LEU A 38 -14.96 -1.31 5.88
C LEU A 38 -14.77 -1.45 7.39
N GLU A 39 -15.64 -0.82 8.20
CA GLU A 39 -15.58 -0.92 9.66
C GLU A 39 -15.70 -2.38 10.12
N LYS A 40 -16.66 -3.14 9.58
CA LYS A 40 -16.83 -4.55 9.91
C LYS A 40 -15.65 -5.41 9.45
N GLU A 41 -15.10 -5.15 8.26
CA GLU A 41 -13.94 -5.86 7.75
C GLU A 41 -12.74 -5.69 8.67
N LEU A 42 -12.48 -4.46 9.12
CA LEU A 42 -11.38 -4.15 10.03
C LEU A 42 -11.61 -4.63 11.47
N GLU A 43 -12.88 -4.74 11.91
CA GLU A 43 -13.21 -5.31 13.23
C GLU A 43 -13.03 -6.83 13.29
N GLU A 44 -13.26 -7.52 12.17
CA GLU A 44 -13.09 -8.96 12.06
C GLU A 44 -11.62 -9.38 11.91
N ASP A 45 -10.73 -8.45 11.58
CA ASP A 45 -9.31 -8.71 11.36
C ASP A 45 -8.47 -8.30 12.57
N GLU A 46 -8.12 -9.30 13.39
CA GLU A 46 -7.28 -9.12 14.59
C GLU A 46 -5.82 -8.73 14.27
N LEU A 47 -5.38 -8.85 13.01
CA LEU A 47 -4.02 -8.54 12.58
C LEU A 47 -3.88 -7.11 12.05
N THR A 48 -4.97 -6.37 11.94
CA THR A 48 -4.94 -4.99 11.47
C THR A 48 -4.85 -3.99 12.63
N THR A 49 -3.73 -3.27 12.70
CA THR A 49 -3.61 -2.06 13.53
C THR A 49 -4.37 -0.92 12.85
N ARG A 50 -5.34 -0.34 13.55
CA ARG A 50 -6.18 0.74 13.02
C ARG A 50 -5.97 2.04 13.77
N VAL A 51 -5.69 3.12 13.04
CA VAL A 51 -5.48 4.46 13.61
C VAL A 51 -6.32 5.48 12.85
N ILE A 52 -7.12 6.27 13.56
CA ILE A 52 -7.79 7.45 13.03
C ILE A 52 -7.35 8.63 13.89
N GLY A 53 -6.60 9.56 13.31
CA GLY A 53 -6.01 10.63 14.07
C GLY A 53 -5.34 11.71 13.22
N ASN A 54 -4.78 12.70 13.89
CA ASN A 54 -3.96 13.68 13.20
C ASN A 54 -2.60 13.07 12.75
N ARG A 55 -1.83 13.82 11.99
CA ARG A 55 -0.54 13.39 11.47
C ARG A 55 0.42 12.86 12.54
N ASP A 56 0.49 13.52 13.70
CA ASP A 56 1.42 13.13 14.76
C ASP A 56 1.00 11.82 15.44
N ASP A 57 -0.31 11.61 15.62
CA ASP A 57 -0.86 10.36 16.15
C ASP A 57 -0.57 9.21 15.20
N VAL A 58 -0.88 9.37 13.91
CA VAL A 58 -0.65 8.33 12.88
C VAL A 58 0.84 8.04 12.74
N ARG A 59 1.71 9.08 12.72
CA ARG A 59 3.17 8.91 12.69
C ARG A 59 3.66 8.06 13.86
N THR A 60 3.21 8.39 15.07
CA THR A 60 3.66 7.69 16.28
C THR A 60 3.29 6.22 16.24
N GLU A 61 2.04 5.91 15.93
CA GLU A 61 1.57 4.54 15.87
C GLU A 61 2.19 3.74 14.72
N LEU A 62 2.41 4.38 13.56
CA LEU A 62 3.07 3.74 12.41
C LEU A 62 4.54 3.41 12.73
N LEU A 63 5.27 4.33 13.37
CA LEU A 63 6.66 4.07 13.77
C LEU A 63 6.76 2.97 14.81
N ASN A 64 5.85 2.93 15.80
CA ASN A 64 5.77 1.86 16.79
C ASN A 64 5.49 0.51 16.13
N TRP A 65 4.60 0.47 15.15
CA TRP A 65 4.25 -0.73 14.39
C TRP A 65 5.44 -1.21 13.56
N LEU A 66 6.13 -0.31 12.86
CA LEU A 66 7.32 -0.63 12.05
C LEU A 66 8.48 -1.13 12.92
N ASP A 67 8.71 -0.57 14.10
CA ASP A 67 9.77 -1.01 15.04
C ASP A 67 9.59 -2.49 15.44
N GLY A 68 8.36 -2.99 15.43
CA GLY A 68 8.05 -4.40 15.70
C GLY A 68 8.63 -5.39 14.69
N PHE A 69 8.98 -4.96 13.48
CA PHE A 69 9.55 -5.83 12.43
C PHE A 69 11.08 -5.92 12.46
N GLY A 70 11.73 -5.12 13.30
CA GLY A 70 13.19 -5.12 13.44
C GLY A 70 13.90 -4.28 12.38
N ASP A 71 15.11 -4.71 12.00
CA ASP A 71 15.97 -3.95 11.10
C ASP A 71 15.72 -4.33 9.62
N ASP A 72 16.09 -3.41 8.70
CA ASP A 72 16.08 -3.61 7.25
C ASP A 72 14.68 -3.78 6.64
N ILE A 73 13.77 -2.88 7.00
CA ILE A 73 12.43 -2.81 6.41
C ILE A 73 12.53 -2.23 5.00
N GLN A 74 12.07 -2.97 4.00
CA GLN A 74 11.96 -2.51 2.64
C GLN A 74 10.49 -2.31 2.24
N PHE A 75 10.17 -1.13 1.73
CA PHE A 75 8.86 -0.87 1.17
C PHE A 75 8.75 -1.35 -0.28
N VAL A 76 7.55 -1.83 -0.61
CA VAL A 76 7.13 -2.12 -1.98
C VAL A 76 5.94 -1.24 -2.29
N SER A 77 5.95 -0.57 -3.42
CA SER A 77 4.86 0.29 -3.87
C SER A 77 4.64 0.16 -5.37
N ASP A 78 3.47 0.51 -5.84
CA ASP A 78 3.18 0.60 -7.27
C ASP A 78 3.39 2.05 -7.71
N VAL A 79 4.42 2.31 -8.51
CA VAL A 79 4.91 3.65 -8.87
C VAL A 79 5.36 4.43 -7.63
N CYS A 80 6.46 3.99 -7.04
CA CYS A 80 7.00 4.42 -5.74
C CYS A 80 6.98 5.93 -5.46
N HIS A 81 7.20 6.78 -6.46
CA HIS A 81 7.29 8.21 -6.19
C HIS A 81 5.96 8.91 -5.92
N TYR A 82 4.81 8.22 -6.06
CA TYR A 82 3.55 8.75 -5.56
C TYR A 82 3.41 8.51 -4.06
N ASP A 83 3.58 7.26 -3.63
CA ASP A 83 3.34 6.86 -2.24
C ASP A 83 4.52 7.23 -1.33
N MET A 84 5.75 7.00 -1.81
CA MET A 84 6.95 7.19 -0.99
C MET A 84 7.22 8.64 -0.60
N VAL A 85 6.84 9.61 -1.44
CA VAL A 85 6.96 11.02 -1.07
C VAL A 85 6.10 11.33 0.16
N LEU A 86 4.84 10.89 0.14
CA LEU A 86 3.90 11.12 1.23
C LEU A 86 4.28 10.33 2.48
N LEU A 87 4.71 9.07 2.31
CA LEU A 87 5.15 8.22 3.42
C LEU A 87 6.40 8.77 4.11
N CYS A 88 7.42 9.17 3.35
CA CYS A 88 8.62 9.78 3.91
C CYS A 88 8.31 11.08 4.66
N GLU A 89 7.37 11.87 4.14
CA GLU A 89 6.94 13.10 4.80
C GLU A 89 6.15 12.80 6.08
N LEU A 90 5.29 11.79 6.07
CA LEU A 90 4.55 11.34 7.25
C LEU A 90 5.49 10.83 8.34
N ILE A 91 6.42 9.93 8.01
CA ILE A 91 7.29 9.26 8.98
C ILE A 91 8.35 10.21 9.55
N ALA A 92 9.00 11.03 8.70
CA ALA A 92 10.26 11.68 9.06
C ALA A 92 10.40 13.13 8.56
N ASP A 93 9.34 13.76 8.04
CA ASP A 93 9.42 15.08 7.40
C ASP A 93 10.41 15.13 6.21
N GLY A 94 10.65 13.98 5.57
CA GLY A 94 11.45 13.87 4.36
C GLY A 94 12.33 12.62 4.30
N ALA A 95 12.64 12.18 3.08
CA ALA A 95 13.36 10.93 2.83
C ALA A 95 14.75 10.83 3.46
N MET A 96 15.42 11.96 3.66
CA MET A 96 16.77 12.00 4.25
C MET A 96 16.77 11.82 5.78
N LEU A 97 15.60 11.82 6.40
CA LEU A 97 15.43 11.72 7.85
C LEU A 97 14.78 10.40 8.26
N LEU A 98 14.59 9.47 7.33
CA LEU A 98 14.05 8.14 7.63
C LEU A 98 14.89 7.44 8.70
N PRO A 99 14.27 6.68 9.62
CA PRO A 99 14.96 5.82 10.56
C PRO A 99 15.94 4.85 9.86
N GLU A 100 17.09 4.56 10.50
CA GLU A 100 18.14 3.71 9.91
C GLU A 100 17.66 2.27 9.61
N TYR A 101 16.63 1.78 10.29
CA TYR A 101 16.04 0.47 10.05
C TYR A 101 15.13 0.41 8.82
N ILE A 102 14.83 1.55 8.20
CA ILE A 102 14.07 1.64 6.95
C ILE A 102 15.06 1.75 5.78
N ASN A 103 15.00 0.77 4.88
CA ASN A 103 15.82 0.77 3.69
C ASN A 103 15.46 1.98 2.80
N PRO A 104 16.45 2.78 2.35
CA PRO A 104 16.18 3.94 1.51
C PRO A 104 15.69 3.59 0.09
N PHE A 105 15.75 2.31 -0.29
CA PHE A 105 15.31 1.83 -1.59
C PHE A 105 13.88 1.29 -1.50
N CYS A 106 12.95 1.94 -2.18
CA CYS A 106 11.63 1.39 -2.41
C CYS A 106 11.66 0.45 -3.62
N HIS A 107 11.00 -0.69 -3.50
CA HIS A 107 10.81 -1.61 -4.62
C HIS A 107 9.62 -1.15 -5.46
N ASP A 108 9.88 -0.80 -6.73
CA ASP A 108 8.85 -0.29 -7.64
C ASP A 108 8.22 -1.43 -8.45
N LEU A 109 7.01 -1.82 -8.07
CA LEU A 109 6.30 -2.93 -8.69
C LEU A 109 5.97 -2.65 -10.17
N CYS A 110 5.73 -1.40 -10.56
CA CYS A 110 5.48 -1.05 -11.96
C CYS A 110 6.70 -1.36 -12.85
N GLN A 111 7.91 -1.09 -12.34
CA GLN A 111 9.15 -1.44 -13.07
C GLN A 111 9.34 -2.96 -13.15
N ASP A 112 9.01 -3.69 -12.09
CA ASP A 112 9.08 -5.16 -12.12
C ASP A 112 8.12 -5.76 -13.14
N ILE A 113 6.88 -5.29 -13.18
CA ILE A 113 5.89 -5.70 -14.19
C ILE A 113 6.44 -5.47 -15.59
N SER A 114 7.05 -4.30 -15.84
CA SER A 114 7.68 -3.98 -17.13
C SER A 114 8.77 -5.01 -17.50
N MET A 115 9.65 -5.34 -16.56
CA MET A 115 10.75 -6.28 -16.79
C MET A 115 10.27 -7.73 -16.94
N ILE A 116 9.35 -8.17 -16.08
CA ILE A 116 8.89 -9.56 -16.04
C ILE A 116 8.02 -9.90 -17.27
N LEU A 117 7.19 -8.96 -17.71
CA LEU A 117 6.33 -9.14 -18.87
C LEU A 117 6.98 -8.73 -20.19
N ASP A 118 8.22 -8.22 -20.17
CA ASP A 118 8.96 -7.72 -21.34
C ASP A 118 8.16 -6.66 -22.14
N ILE A 119 7.61 -5.69 -21.42
CA ILE A 119 6.83 -4.57 -21.97
C ILE A 119 7.44 -3.23 -21.56
N SER A 120 6.99 -2.13 -22.18
CA SER A 120 7.44 -0.79 -21.76
C SER A 120 6.89 -0.40 -20.41
N GLU A 121 7.61 0.46 -19.64
CA GLU A 121 7.13 1.01 -18.36
C GLU A 121 5.78 1.70 -18.52
N LYS A 122 5.55 2.42 -19.63
CA LYS A 122 4.25 3.01 -19.91
C LYS A 122 3.15 1.95 -20.04
N ALA A 123 3.41 0.85 -20.73
CA ALA A 123 2.45 -0.23 -20.86
C ALA A 123 2.20 -0.92 -19.50
N ALA A 124 3.24 -1.10 -18.70
CA ALA A 124 3.13 -1.62 -17.34
C ALA A 124 2.30 -0.70 -16.44
N PHE A 125 2.47 0.61 -16.56
CA PHE A 125 1.66 1.60 -15.84
C PHE A 125 0.17 1.53 -16.22
N ASP A 126 -0.13 1.33 -17.50
CA ASP A 126 -1.50 1.30 -18.03
C ASP A 126 -2.25 -0.04 -17.74
N ILE A 127 -1.55 -1.09 -17.26
CA ILE A 127 -2.19 -2.38 -16.91
C ILE A 127 -3.00 -2.26 -15.60
N SER A 128 -4.24 -2.74 -15.61
CA SER A 128 -5.01 -2.93 -14.37
C SER A 128 -4.37 -4.02 -13.50
N ARG A 129 -4.06 -3.69 -12.26
CA ARG A 129 -3.48 -4.63 -11.28
C ARG A 129 -4.45 -5.77 -10.96
N GLU A 130 -5.72 -5.48 -10.87
CA GLU A 130 -6.77 -6.48 -10.65
C GLU A 130 -6.89 -7.45 -11.85
N GLN A 131 -6.80 -6.92 -13.08
CA GLN A 131 -6.80 -7.76 -14.26
C GLN A 131 -5.56 -8.65 -14.31
N LEU A 132 -4.40 -8.11 -13.93
CA LEU A 132 -3.16 -8.88 -13.87
C LEU A 132 -3.27 -10.07 -12.91
N LEU A 133 -3.82 -9.88 -11.70
CA LEU A 133 -4.08 -10.96 -10.75
C LEU A 133 -5.05 -12.00 -11.32
N THR A 134 -6.17 -11.53 -11.90
CA THR A 134 -7.20 -12.40 -12.49
C THR A 134 -6.62 -13.26 -13.62
N ASP A 135 -5.84 -12.68 -14.52
CA ASP A 135 -5.21 -13.39 -15.65
C ASP A 135 -4.19 -14.44 -15.18
N ARG A 136 -3.65 -14.28 -13.99
CA ARG A 136 -2.73 -15.22 -13.33
C ARG A 136 -3.46 -16.25 -12.46
N GLY A 137 -4.79 -16.16 -12.35
CA GLY A 137 -5.61 -17.07 -11.56
C GLY A 137 -5.54 -16.84 -10.06
N ILE A 138 -5.19 -15.61 -9.64
CA ILE A 138 -5.12 -15.19 -8.25
C ILE A 138 -6.42 -14.48 -7.89
N ASP A 139 -7.03 -14.87 -6.79
CA ASP A 139 -8.24 -14.24 -6.28
C ASP A 139 -7.96 -12.80 -5.84
N LEU A 140 -8.89 -11.90 -6.15
CA LEU A 140 -8.76 -10.51 -5.71
C LEU A 140 -8.97 -10.40 -4.19
N PRO A 141 -8.23 -9.51 -3.51
CA PRO A 141 -8.50 -9.17 -2.12
C PRO A 141 -9.96 -8.71 -1.92
N LYS A 142 -10.43 -8.79 -0.70
CA LYS A 142 -11.69 -8.16 -0.31
C LYS A 142 -11.49 -6.66 -0.21
N GLY A 143 -12.56 -5.90 -0.41
CA GLY A 143 -12.53 -4.44 -0.29
C GLY A 143 -12.81 -3.72 -1.59
N GLN A 144 -12.51 -2.44 -1.62
CA GLN A 144 -12.84 -1.55 -2.72
C GLN A 144 -11.59 -0.83 -3.23
N LYS A 145 -11.44 -0.78 -4.55
CA LYS A 145 -10.40 0.00 -5.22
C LYS A 145 -10.39 1.44 -4.73
N HIS A 146 -9.20 2.00 -4.63
CA HIS A 146 -8.90 3.32 -4.05
C HIS A 146 -9.05 3.41 -2.52
N ASN A 147 -9.33 2.30 -1.85
CA ASN A 147 -9.06 2.17 -0.43
C ASN A 147 -7.61 1.70 -0.26
N ALA A 148 -6.84 2.39 0.57
CA ALA A 148 -5.40 2.14 0.74
C ALA A 148 -5.08 0.71 1.17
N LEU A 149 -5.92 0.09 2.01
CA LEU A 149 -5.74 -1.30 2.44
C LEU A 149 -5.93 -2.26 1.27
N TYR A 150 -7.01 -2.10 0.51
CA TYR A 150 -7.27 -2.92 -0.68
C TYR A 150 -6.14 -2.80 -1.70
N ASP A 151 -5.71 -1.57 -2.00
CA ASP A 151 -4.64 -1.33 -2.97
C ASP A 151 -3.31 -1.94 -2.50
N ALA A 152 -2.99 -1.86 -1.21
CA ALA A 152 -1.82 -2.51 -0.62
C ALA A 152 -1.88 -4.05 -0.70
N GLU A 153 -3.04 -4.65 -0.47
CA GLU A 153 -3.25 -6.10 -0.63
C GLU A 153 -3.09 -6.56 -2.09
N VAL A 154 -3.56 -5.76 -3.05
CA VAL A 154 -3.35 -6.01 -4.49
C VAL A 154 -1.86 -5.96 -4.83
N ILE A 155 -1.13 -4.94 -4.36
CA ILE A 155 0.32 -4.82 -4.54
C ILE A 155 1.03 -6.04 -3.94
N LYS A 156 0.68 -6.41 -2.71
CA LYS A 156 1.24 -7.58 -2.02
C LYS A 156 1.03 -8.86 -2.81
N ALA A 157 -0.19 -9.12 -3.28
CA ALA A 157 -0.51 -10.32 -4.03
C ALA A 157 0.30 -10.45 -5.33
N ILE A 158 0.50 -9.34 -6.05
CA ILE A 158 1.34 -9.33 -7.27
C ILE A 158 2.82 -9.56 -6.90
N TYR A 159 3.31 -8.89 -5.87
CA TYR A 159 4.70 -9.04 -5.42
C TYR A 159 5.00 -10.47 -4.99
N GLU A 160 4.12 -11.09 -4.22
CA GLU A 160 4.24 -12.48 -3.79
C GLU A 160 4.21 -13.45 -4.97
N ASP A 161 3.34 -13.26 -5.94
CA ASP A 161 3.29 -14.09 -7.15
C ASP A 161 4.58 -13.99 -7.97
N PHE A 162 5.18 -12.82 -8.05
CA PHE A 162 6.40 -12.63 -8.82
C PHE A 162 7.67 -13.08 -8.09
N PHE A 163 7.75 -12.90 -6.76
CA PHE A 163 9.01 -13.01 -6.02
C PHE A 163 9.00 -14.03 -4.88
N SER A 164 7.84 -14.39 -4.27
CA SER A 164 7.81 -15.29 -3.12
C SER A 164 7.91 -16.76 -3.45
N VAL A 165 7.96 -17.14 -4.71
CA VAL A 165 8.10 -18.54 -5.10
C VAL A 165 9.57 -18.85 -5.36
N GLY A 166 10.26 -19.24 -4.32
CA GLY A 166 11.40 -20.15 -4.46
C GLY A 166 10.91 -21.47 -5.05
N GLY A 167 10.69 -21.54 -6.35
CA GLY A 167 10.21 -22.77 -6.98
C GLY A 167 9.89 -22.61 -8.46
N GLY A 168 10.93 -22.46 -9.26
CA GLY A 168 11.02 -22.95 -10.61
C GLY A 168 9.76 -23.04 -11.46
N LYS A 169 9.62 -22.11 -12.38
CA LYS A 169 9.35 -22.43 -13.79
C LYS A 169 9.95 -21.33 -14.66
N THR A 170 11.28 -21.25 -14.69
CA THR A 170 11.95 -20.73 -15.87
C THR A 170 11.74 -21.74 -16.98
N GLY A 171 10.63 -21.65 -17.65
CA GLY A 171 10.44 -22.28 -18.94
C GLY A 171 11.22 -21.45 -19.97
N ARG A 172 12.37 -21.97 -20.39
CA ARG A 172 13.06 -21.53 -21.58
C ARG A 172 12.25 -21.89 -22.83
#